data_01403dadc0007feff033e1882dccd868
#
_entry.id   01403dadc0007feff033e1882dccd868
#
_cell.length_a   1.000
_cell.length_b   1.000
_cell.length_c   1.000
_cell.angle_alpha   90.00
_cell.angle_beta   90.00
_cell.angle_gamma   90.00
#
_symmetry.space_group_name_H-M   'P 1'
#
loop_
_entity.id
_entity.type
_entity.pdbx_description
1 polymer ?
#
loop_
_entity_poly.entity_id
_entity_poly.type
_entity_poly.pdbx_seq_one_letter_code
_entity_poly.pdbx_strand_id
1 'polypeptide(L)'
;MKFKTLLFILAALVATTTLYAAGKKTRVYVYGFAASFNDSIVYFTDIQTLDSATIASKSGFLYGRDNYSYQLRDYLKGHGCATPTCITTFSVKRKDIEKKYVSLKKKYANGKYIVKHVTPSEFAYTVISPDEDMDVDMLTKAERKAIKQKNKQEMKEQKAKAKARKREAKHGAPASADPLSKNE
;
A
#
# COMPACT_ATOMS: atom_id res chain seq x y z
N MET A 1 -14.02 50.91 -10.25
CA MET A 1 -14.20 49.75 -11.15
C MET A 1 -12.99 48.80 -11.21
N LYS A 2 -11.76 49.26 -10.94
CA LYS A 2 -10.52 48.43 -11.07
C LYS A 2 -10.32 47.40 -9.95
N PHE A 3 -10.90 47.58 -8.77
CA PHE A 3 -10.72 46.61 -7.65
C PHE A 3 -11.55 45.33 -7.81
N LYS A 4 -12.76 45.43 -8.37
CA LYS A 4 -13.64 44.28 -8.60
C LYS A 4 -13.10 43.38 -9.71
N THR A 5 -12.50 43.94 -10.75
CA THR A 5 -11.87 43.17 -11.84
C THR A 5 -10.58 42.47 -11.37
N LEU A 6 -9.79 43.09 -10.49
CA LEU A 6 -8.61 42.48 -9.89
C LEU A 6 -8.97 41.27 -9.03
N LEU A 7 -10.06 41.37 -8.25
CA LEU A 7 -10.56 40.29 -7.40
C LEU A 7 -11.05 39.08 -8.23
N PHE A 8 -11.71 39.35 -9.38
CA PHE A 8 -12.15 38.29 -10.31
C PHE A 8 -11.00 37.59 -10.98
N ILE A 9 -9.94 38.30 -11.34
CA ILE A 9 -8.73 37.72 -11.95
C ILE A 9 -7.99 36.87 -10.93
N LEU A 10 -7.90 37.29 -9.67
CA LEU A 10 -7.28 36.55 -8.60
C LEU A 10 -8.07 35.26 -8.26
N ALA A 11 -9.41 35.32 -8.26
CA ALA A 11 -10.27 34.16 -8.05
C ALA A 11 -10.18 33.15 -9.21
N ALA A 12 -10.07 33.62 -10.45
CA ALA A 12 -9.87 32.77 -11.63
C ALA A 12 -8.49 32.06 -11.62
N LEU A 13 -7.45 32.71 -11.09
CA LEU A 13 -6.10 32.13 -10.99
C LEU A 13 -6.02 31.00 -9.94
N VAL A 14 -6.81 31.08 -8.86
CA VAL A 14 -6.85 30.05 -7.81
C VAL A 14 -7.62 28.81 -8.27
N ALA A 15 -8.63 28.96 -9.15
CA ALA A 15 -9.44 27.86 -9.65
C ALA A 15 -8.69 26.92 -10.61
N THR A 16 -7.55 27.31 -11.17
CA THR A 16 -6.81 26.51 -12.17
C THR A 16 -5.75 25.57 -11.58
N THR A 17 -5.53 25.57 -10.26
CA THR A 17 -4.44 24.81 -9.64
C THR A 17 -4.83 23.42 -9.13
N THR A 18 -6.08 23.00 -9.25
CA THR A 18 -6.55 21.70 -8.69
C THR A 18 -6.48 20.52 -9.66
N LEU A 19 -6.02 20.69 -10.90
CA LEU A 19 -6.09 19.63 -11.94
C LEU A 19 -4.83 18.75 -12.09
N TYR A 20 -3.81 18.85 -11.24
CA TYR A 20 -2.52 18.17 -11.49
C TYR A 20 -2.20 16.97 -10.58
N ALA A 21 -3.10 16.51 -9.74
CA ALA A 21 -2.85 15.38 -8.83
C ALA A 21 -3.48 14.05 -9.29
N ALA A 22 -4.34 14.06 -10.30
CA ALA A 22 -4.98 12.84 -10.80
C ALA A 22 -3.97 12.01 -11.60
N GLY A 23 -3.79 10.75 -11.21
CA GLY A 23 -3.05 9.77 -11.99
C GLY A 23 -3.68 9.60 -13.38
N LYS A 24 -2.88 9.23 -14.37
CA LYS A 24 -3.36 8.99 -15.74
C LYS A 24 -3.98 7.60 -15.84
N LYS A 25 -5.27 7.52 -16.17
CA LYS A 25 -5.91 6.25 -16.56
C LYS A 25 -5.33 5.78 -17.90
N THR A 26 -4.83 4.56 -17.94
CA THR A 26 -4.20 4.02 -19.15
C THR A 26 -4.32 2.49 -19.16
N ARG A 27 -4.11 1.91 -20.34
CA ARG A 27 -3.98 0.45 -20.47
C ARG A 27 -2.66 0.00 -19.88
N VAL A 28 -2.72 -1.00 -19.01
CA VAL A 28 -1.57 -1.60 -18.33
C VAL A 28 -1.63 -3.11 -18.48
N TYR A 29 -0.48 -3.72 -18.70
CA TYR A 29 -0.31 -5.17 -18.68
C TYR A 29 0.24 -5.59 -17.34
N VAL A 30 -0.35 -6.63 -16.75
CA VAL A 30 0.02 -7.13 -15.43
C VAL A 30 0.15 -8.65 -15.43
N TYR A 31 1.01 -9.17 -14.57
CA TYR A 31 0.99 -10.57 -14.17
C TYR A 31 1.33 -10.70 -12.69
N GLY A 32 0.84 -11.76 -12.07
CA GLY A 32 1.12 -12.11 -10.71
C GLY A 32 2.12 -13.25 -10.60
N PHE A 33 2.93 -13.18 -9.58
CA PHE A 33 3.78 -14.25 -9.11
C PHE A 33 3.52 -14.48 -7.64
N ALA A 34 3.41 -15.76 -7.24
CA ALA A 34 3.31 -16.10 -5.82
C ALA A 34 4.21 -17.28 -5.49
N ALA A 35 4.74 -17.25 -4.27
CA ALA A 35 5.50 -18.34 -3.69
C ALA A 35 5.11 -18.52 -2.21
N SER A 36 5.24 -19.73 -1.71
CA SER A 36 5.13 -20.01 -0.27
C SER A 36 6.51 -20.31 0.28
N PHE A 37 6.77 -19.93 1.51
CA PHE A 37 8.00 -20.33 2.21
C PHE A 37 7.95 -21.78 2.70
N ASN A 38 6.77 -22.37 2.75
CA ASN A 38 6.55 -23.67 3.35
C ASN A 38 6.62 -24.83 2.34
N ASP A 39 6.64 -24.50 1.05
CA ASP A 39 6.67 -25.50 -0.02
C ASP A 39 7.47 -24.99 -1.24
N SER A 40 7.74 -25.88 -2.18
CA SER A 40 8.44 -25.56 -3.43
C SER A 40 7.49 -25.19 -4.57
N ILE A 41 6.22 -24.86 -4.28
CA ILE A 41 5.23 -24.50 -5.29
C ILE A 41 5.30 -23.00 -5.54
N VAL A 42 5.35 -22.63 -6.82
CA VAL A 42 5.25 -21.25 -7.27
C VAL A 42 4.10 -21.11 -8.26
N TYR A 43 3.42 -19.99 -8.20
CA TYR A 43 2.26 -19.69 -9.05
C TYR A 43 2.57 -18.53 -9.96
N PHE A 44 2.15 -18.64 -11.21
CA PHE A 44 2.22 -17.58 -12.21
C PHE A 44 0.82 -17.36 -12.78
N THR A 45 0.32 -16.13 -12.79
CA THR A 45 -0.83 -15.83 -13.63
C THR A 45 -0.36 -15.59 -15.05
N ASP A 46 -1.26 -15.70 -16.02
CA ASP A 46 -0.98 -15.19 -17.36
C ASP A 46 -0.91 -13.66 -17.36
N ILE A 47 -0.33 -13.09 -18.42
CA ILE A 47 -0.30 -11.64 -18.60
C ILE A 47 -1.73 -11.18 -18.96
N GLN A 48 -2.29 -10.35 -18.08
CA GLN A 48 -3.63 -9.78 -18.23
C GLN A 48 -3.54 -8.29 -18.60
N THR A 49 -4.61 -7.77 -19.20
CA THR A 49 -4.72 -6.37 -19.60
C THR A 49 -5.72 -5.67 -18.68
N LEU A 50 -5.32 -4.53 -18.15
CA LEU A 50 -6.17 -3.62 -17.37
C LEU A 50 -6.38 -2.35 -18.19
N ASP A 51 -7.57 -2.13 -18.75
CA ASP A 51 -7.80 -1.05 -19.70
C ASP A 51 -7.88 0.35 -19.10
N SER A 52 -8.22 0.47 -17.81
CA SER A 52 -8.43 1.76 -17.14
C SER A 52 -7.66 1.86 -15.83
N ALA A 53 -6.50 1.22 -15.75
CA ALA A 53 -5.66 1.29 -14.56
C ALA A 53 -5.03 2.69 -14.41
N THR A 54 -4.89 3.15 -13.19
CA THR A 54 -4.32 4.46 -12.88
C THR A 54 -2.83 4.35 -12.66
N ILE A 55 -2.06 5.12 -13.42
CA ILE A 55 -0.61 5.30 -13.21
C ILE A 55 -0.38 6.65 -12.55
N ALA A 56 0.32 6.66 -11.43
CA ALA A 56 0.71 7.87 -10.73
C ALA A 56 1.64 8.71 -11.61
N SER A 57 1.20 9.92 -11.96
CA SER A 57 1.89 10.80 -12.92
C SER A 57 3.32 11.13 -12.51
N LYS A 58 3.61 11.19 -11.23
CA LYS A 58 4.90 11.61 -10.68
C LYS A 58 5.89 10.46 -10.53
N SER A 59 5.43 9.28 -10.13
CA SER A 59 6.29 8.12 -9.86
C SER A 59 6.29 7.09 -10.99
N GLY A 60 5.30 7.13 -11.89
CA GLY A 60 5.10 6.13 -12.93
C GLY A 60 4.65 4.76 -12.39
N PHE A 61 4.29 4.67 -11.09
CA PHE A 61 3.83 3.43 -10.49
C PHE A 61 2.35 3.18 -10.73
N LEU A 62 1.99 1.91 -10.78
CA LEU A 62 0.60 1.47 -10.80
C LEU A 62 -0.03 1.79 -9.43
N TYR A 63 -1.13 2.53 -9.46
CA TYR A 63 -1.93 2.83 -8.29
C TYR A 63 -2.49 1.54 -7.68
N GLY A 64 -2.47 1.42 -6.36
CA GLY A 64 -2.97 0.24 -5.67
C GLY A 64 -2.23 -1.06 -6.02
N ARG A 65 -0.94 -1.00 -6.40
CA ARG A 65 -0.17 -2.20 -6.78
C ARG A 65 -0.22 -3.31 -5.72
N ASP A 66 -0.21 -2.95 -4.46
CA ASP A 66 -0.27 -3.92 -3.37
C ASP A 66 -1.67 -4.56 -3.28
N ASN A 67 -2.73 -3.80 -3.58
CA ASN A 67 -4.10 -4.31 -3.64
C ASN A 67 -4.27 -5.35 -4.77
N TYR A 68 -3.60 -5.17 -5.91
CA TYR A 68 -3.56 -6.23 -6.95
C TYR A 68 -2.86 -7.50 -6.41
N SER A 69 -1.77 -7.35 -5.67
CA SER A 69 -1.11 -8.50 -5.05
C SER A 69 -2.00 -9.17 -4.00
N TYR A 70 -2.84 -8.41 -3.31
CA TYR A 70 -3.83 -8.95 -2.36
C TYR A 70 -4.96 -9.70 -3.06
N GLN A 71 -5.45 -9.24 -4.23
CA GLN A 71 -6.42 -9.99 -5.02
C GLN A 71 -5.91 -11.41 -5.34
N LEU A 72 -4.66 -11.52 -5.82
CA LEU A 72 -4.07 -12.83 -6.10
C LEU A 72 -3.86 -13.66 -4.81
N ARG A 73 -3.44 -13.02 -3.73
CA ARG A 73 -3.24 -13.69 -2.45
C ARG A 73 -4.55 -14.29 -1.92
N ASP A 74 -5.63 -13.53 -1.99
CA ASP A 74 -6.92 -13.95 -1.46
C ASP A 74 -7.54 -15.08 -2.32
N TYR A 75 -7.35 -15.01 -3.65
CA TYR A 75 -7.67 -16.12 -4.54
C TYR A 75 -6.91 -17.39 -4.16
N LEU A 76 -5.58 -17.32 -4.02
CA LEU A 76 -4.75 -18.50 -3.72
C LEU A 76 -5.04 -19.09 -2.34
N LYS A 77 -5.36 -18.26 -1.35
CA LYS A 77 -5.81 -18.73 -0.02
C LYS A 77 -7.10 -19.56 -0.13
N GLY A 78 -8.05 -19.12 -0.92
CA GLY A 78 -9.28 -19.87 -1.20
C GLY A 78 -9.04 -21.19 -1.95
N HIS A 79 -7.87 -21.36 -2.59
CA HIS A 79 -7.50 -22.54 -3.38
C HIS A 79 -6.38 -23.37 -2.74
N GLY A 80 -6.27 -23.34 -1.42
CA GLY A 80 -5.42 -24.24 -0.64
C GLY A 80 -3.98 -23.80 -0.42
N CYS A 81 -3.60 -22.57 -0.82
CA CYS A 81 -2.31 -21.99 -0.46
C CYS A 81 -2.45 -21.14 0.80
N ALA A 82 -2.08 -21.66 1.96
CA ALA A 82 -2.33 -21.01 3.26
C ALA A 82 -1.62 -19.67 3.43
N THR A 83 -0.36 -19.56 2.99
CA THR A 83 0.50 -18.38 3.22
C THR A 83 1.24 -17.94 1.95
N PRO A 84 0.51 -17.53 0.87
CA PRO A 84 1.16 -17.10 -0.35
C PRO A 84 1.74 -15.70 -0.20
N THR A 85 3.01 -15.54 -0.58
CA THR A 85 3.63 -14.22 -0.80
C THR A 85 3.43 -13.85 -2.26
N CYS A 86 2.59 -12.86 -2.52
CA CYS A 86 2.20 -12.46 -3.87
C CYS A 86 2.86 -11.14 -4.28
N ILE A 87 3.29 -11.07 -5.53
CA ILE A 87 3.87 -9.87 -6.15
C ILE A 87 3.19 -9.65 -7.50
N THR A 88 2.70 -8.43 -7.73
CA THR A 88 2.17 -8.02 -9.03
C THR A 88 3.20 -7.19 -9.77
N THR A 89 3.53 -7.62 -10.98
CA THR A 89 4.42 -6.91 -11.90
C THR A 89 3.59 -6.28 -13.00
N PHE A 90 3.91 -5.05 -13.38
CA PHE A 90 3.16 -4.30 -14.39
C PHE A 90 4.08 -3.60 -15.40
N SER A 91 3.51 -3.25 -16.54
CA SER A 91 4.10 -2.36 -17.54
C SER A 91 3.02 -1.76 -18.43
N VAL A 92 3.22 -0.53 -18.89
CA VAL A 92 2.39 0.09 -19.93
C VAL A 92 2.70 -0.44 -21.33
N LYS A 93 3.85 -1.10 -21.50
CA LYS A 93 4.27 -1.70 -22.78
C LYS A 93 4.24 -3.21 -22.70
N ARG A 94 3.48 -3.85 -23.60
CA ARG A 94 3.35 -5.31 -23.65
C ARG A 94 4.71 -6.01 -23.80
N LYS A 95 5.56 -5.53 -24.67
CA LYS A 95 6.89 -6.10 -24.91
C LYS A 95 7.77 -6.12 -23.63
N ASP A 96 7.64 -5.11 -22.77
CA ASP A 96 8.44 -5.01 -21.55
C ASP A 96 7.95 -5.98 -20.47
N ILE A 97 6.62 -6.15 -20.35
CA ILE A 97 6.06 -7.12 -19.40
C ILE A 97 6.36 -8.56 -19.83
N GLU A 98 6.30 -8.87 -21.13
CA GLU A 98 6.63 -10.17 -21.68
C GLU A 98 8.09 -10.55 -21.39
N LYS A 99 9.03 -9.62 -21.55
CA LYS A 99 10.44 -9.83 -21.21
C LYS A 99 10.61 -10.15 -19.72
N LYS A 100 9.96 -9.38 -18.84
CA LYS A 100 9.99 -9.61 -17.39
C LYS A 100 9.40 -10.96 -17.03
N TYR A 101 8.27 -11.31 -17.62
CA TYR A 101 7.58 -12.58 -17.43
C TYR A 101 8.44 -13.78 -17.81
N VAL A 102 9.00 -13.77 -19.03
CA VAL A 102 9.88 -14.84 -19.52
C VAL A 102 11.14 -14.96 -18.65
N SER A 103 11.75 -13.84 -18.27
CA SER A 103 12.92 -13.82 -17.40
C SER A 103 12.63 -14.46 -16.05
N LEU A 104 11.50 -14.13 -15.44
CA LEU A 104 11.09 -14.69 -14.16
C LEU A 104 10.77 -16.18 -14.28
N LYS A 105 10.04 -16.59 -15.32
CA LYS A 105 9.74 -18.02 -15.57
C LYS A 105 11.02 -18.85 -15.73
N LYS A 106 12.01 -18.37 -16.50
CA LYS A 106 13.31 -19.06 -16.66
C LYS A 106 14.01 -19.27 -15.32
N LYS A 107 13.93 -18.31 -14.41
CA LYS A 107 14.54 -18.41 -13.07
C LYS A 107 13.95 -19.56 -12.24
N TYR A 108 12.67 -19.86 -12.41
CA TYR A 108 11.97 -20.91 -11.67
C TYR A 108 11.83 -22.22 -12.43
N ALA A 109 12.20 -22.27 -13.71
CA ALA A 109 12.15 -23.49 -14.55
C ALA A 109 13.33 -24.46 -14.32
N ASN A 110 14.10 -24.29 -13.25
CA ASN A 110 15.33 -25.05 -12.96
C ASN A 110 15.10 -26.42 -12.30
N GLY A 111 13.87 -26.89 -12.24
CA GLY A 111 13.50 -28.18 -11.63
C GLY A 111 13.42 -28.20 -10.10
N LYS A 112 13.81 -27.12 -9.43
CA LYS A 112 13.71 -27.00 -7.96
C LYS A 112 12.31 -26.63 -7.47
N TYR A 113 11.48 -26.10 -8.37
CA TYR A 113 10.15 -25.59 -8.06
C TYR A 113 9.09 -26.26 -8.92
N ILE A 114 7.93 -26.49 -8.32
CA ILE A 114 6.72 -26.91 -9.02
C ILE A 114 6.00 -25.65 -9.49
N VAL A 115 6.03 -25.40 -10.79
CA VAL A 115 5.41 -24.21 -11.38
C VAL A 115 3.94 -24.50 -11.69
N LYS A 116 3.03 -23.80 -11.04
CA LYS A 116 1.60 -23.82 -11.33
C LYS A 116 1.18 -22.56 -12.09
N HIS A 117 0.37 -22.73 -13.10
CA HIS A 117 -0.23 -21.64 -13.87
C HIS A 117 -1.65 -21.36 -13.40
N VAL A 118 -1.99 -20.09 -13.29
CA VAL A 118 -3.34 -19.61 -12.99
C VAL A 118 -3.83 -18.88 -14.24
N THR A 119 -4.81 -19.46 -14.88
CA THR A 119 -5.37 -18.95 -16.15
C THR A 119 -6.31 -17.76 -15.91
N PRO A 120 -6.60 -16.92 -16.93
CA PRO A 120 -7.56 -15.83 -16.80
C PRO A 120 -9.01 -16.28 -16.51
N SER A 121 -9.34 -17.52 -16.83
CA SER A 121 -10.65 -18.12 -16.49
C SER A 121 -10.78 -18.47 -15.01
N GLU A 122 -9.64 -18.74 -14.34
CA GLU A 122 -9.60 -19.05 -12.91
C GLU A 122 -9.46 -17.78 -12.06
N PHE A 123 -8.66 -16.84 -12.52
CA PHE A 123 -8.41 -15.60 -11.81
C PHE A 123 -8.18 -14.45 -12.77
N ALA A 124 -8.93 -13.38 -12.61
CA ALA A 124 -8.75 -12.13 -13.32
C ALA A 124 -8.61 -10.96 -12.34
N TYR A 125 -7.65 -10.08 -12.62
CA TYR A 125 -7.48 -8.85 -11.83
C TYR A 125 -8.63 -7.88 -12.08
N THR A 126 -9.16 -7.32 -11.01
CA THR A 126 -10.11 -6.19 -11.04
C THR A 126 -9.36 -4.87 -10.92
N VAL A 127 -9.74 -3.88 -11.74
CA VAL A 127 -9.12 -2.55 -11.71
C VAL A 127 -9.38 -1.87 -10.37
N ILE A 128 -8.31 -1.33 -9.78
CA ILE A 128 -8.37 -0.53 -8.55
C ILE A 128 -8.53 0.95 -8.92
N SER A 129 -9.58 1.58 -8.41
CA SER A 129 -9.86 3.00 -8.62
C SER A 129 -9.32 3.85 -7.46
N PRO A 130 -8.74 5.03 -7.74
CA PRO A 130 -8.31 5.96 -6.69
C PRO A 130 -9.46 6.51 -5.82
N ASP A 131 -10.71 6.38 -6.30
CA ASP A 131 -11.88 6.91 -5.62
C ASP A 131 -12.32 6.06 -4.42
N GLU A 132 -11.78 4.83 -4.30
CA GLU A 132 -12.15 3.88 -3.24
C GLU A 132 -11.12 3.79 -2.10
N ASP A 133 -9.84 4.10 -2.38
CA ASP A 133 -8.78 4.08 -1.37
C ASP A 133 -7.81 5.25 -1.60
N MET A 134 -7.80 6.24 -0.73
CA MET A 134 -6.80 7.31 -0.77
C MET A 134 -5.44 6.77 -0.33
N ASP A 135 -4.66 6.28 -1.27
CA ASP A 135 -3.30 5.81 -1.01
C ASP A 135 -2.36 7.00 -0.77
N VAL A 136 -1.53 6.91 0.25
CA VAL A 136 -0.62 7.97 0.70
C VAL A 136 0.31 8.48 -0.41
N ASP A 137 0.58 7.66 -1.42
CA ASP A 137 1.43 8.04 -2.57
C ASP A 137 0.77 9.01 -3.56
N MET A 138 -0.56 9.12 -3.54
CA MET A 138 -1.32 10.06 -4.37
C MET A 138 -1.56 11.41 -3.68
N LEU A 139 -1.26 11.52 -2.40
CA LEU A 139 -1.42 12.74 -1.63
C LEU A 139 -0.47 13.85 -2.14
N THR A 140 -0.99 15.06 -2.19
CA THR A 140 -0.18 16.23 -2.50
C THR A 140 0.91 16.44 -1.44
N LYS A 141 1.96 17.19 -1.78
CA LYS A 141 3.03 17.53 -0.82
C LYS A 141 2.49 18.21 0.44
N ALA A 142 1.39 18.96 0.32
CA ALA A 142 0.73 19.65 1.44
C ALA A 142 0.01 18.63 2.34
N GLU A 143 -0.74 17.70 1.78
CA GLU A 143 -1.45 16.64 2.51
C GLU A 143 -0.49 15.70 3.24
N ARG A 144 0.61 15.28 2.57
CA ARG A 144 1.68 14.50 3.21
C ARG A 144 2.30 15.25 4.40
N LYS A 145 2.48 16.58 4.28
CA LYS A 145 2.99 17.41 5.37
C LYS A 145 2.01 17.49 6.52
N ALA A 146 0.71 17.63 6.23
CA ALA A 146 -0.37 17.66 7.23
C ALA A 146 -0.48 16.35 7.99
N ILE A 147 -0.48 15.19 7.29
CA ILE A 147 -0.50 13.87 7.90
C ILE A 147 0.74 13.66 8.77
N LYS A 148 1.93 14.03 8.27
CA LYS A 148 3.16 13.91 9.05
C LYS A 148 3.17 14.77 10.31
N GLN A 149 2.55 15.96 10.26
CA GLN A 149 2.38 16.82 11.43
C GLN A 149 1.39 16.22 12.42
N LYS A 150 0.24 15.70 11.95
CA LYS A 150 -0.77 15.02 12.78
C LYS A 150 -0.18 13.82 13.51
N ASN A 151 0.50 12.92 12.79
CA ASN A 151 1.15 11.75 13.38
C ASN A 151 2.24 12.14 14.39
N LYS A 152 2.96 13.25 14.14
CA LYS A 152 3.96 13.76 15.09
C LYS A 152 3.32 14.32 16.37
N GLN A 153 2.15 14.95 16.27
CA GLN A 153 1.39 15.43 17.43
C GLN A 153 0.85 14.25 18.25
N GLU A 154 0.20 13.29 17.61
CA GLU A 154 -0.33 12.09 18.27
C GLU A 154 0.78 11.31 19.00
N MET A 155 1.95 11.17 18.36
CA MET A 155 3.10 10.50 19.01
C MET A 155 3.63 11.29 20.22
N LYS A 156 3.58 12.65 20.19
CA LYS A 156 3.96 13.46 21.34
C LYS A 156 2.97 13.32 22.49
N GLU A 157 1.67 13.30 22.19
CA GLU A 157 0.62 13.10 23.18
C GLU A 157 0.70 11.71 23.83
N GLN A 158 0.92 10.66 23.02
CA GLN A 158 1.11 9.30 23.54
C GLN A 158 2.33 9.21 24.46
N LYS A 159 3.46 9.84 24.07
CA LYS A 159 4.65 9.90 24.92
C LYS A 159 4.41 10.69 26.22
N ALA A 160 3.65 11.80 26.14
CA ALA A 160 3.30 12.59 27.32
C ALA A 160 2.40 11.78 28.29
N LYS A 161 1.36 11.11 27.76
CA LYS A 161 0.49 10.21 28.53
C LYS A 161 1.25 9.05 29.16
N ALA A 162 2.16 8.43 28.41
CA ALA A 162 3.01 7.35 28.95
C ALA A 162 3.96 7.84 30.05
N LYS A 163 4.49 9.07 29.91
CA LYS A 163 5.36 9.69 30.94
C LYS A 163 4.56 10.08 32.19
N ALA A 164 3.32 10.56 32.03
CA ALA A 164 2.42 10.86 33.14
C ALA A 164 2.08 9.58 33.94
N ARG A 165 1.66 8.50 33.26
CA ARG A 165 1.39 7.20 33.90
C ARG A 165 2.60 6.64 34.64
N LYS A 166 3.81 6.80 34.08
CA LYS A 166 5.05 6.38 34.81
C LYS A 166 5.35 7.24 36.05
N ARG A 167 4.97 8.52 36.04
CA ARG A 167 5.13 9.38 37.22
C ARG A 167 4.11 9.02 38.32
N GLU A 168 2.85 8.79 37.95
CA GLU A 168 1.80 8.35 38.86
C GLU A 168 2.14 6.98 39.50
N ALA A 169 2.61 6.03 38.71
CA ALA A 169 3.06 4.73 39.21
C ALA A 169 4.27 4.82 40.16
N LYS A 170 5.09 5.88 40.05
CA LYS A 170 6.25 6.10 40.88
C LYS A 170 5.91 6.83 42.20
N HIS A 171 4.82 7.60 42.22
CA HIS A 171 4.35 8.34 43.40
C HIS A 171 3.18 7.66 44.13
N GLY A 172 2.58 6.62 43.52
CA GLY A 172 1.44 5.88 44.09
C GLY A 172 1.78 4.57 44.79
N ALA A 173 3.06 4.30 45.12
CA ALA A 173 3.40 3.19 45.99
C ALA A 173 3.23 3.63 47.44
N PRO A 174 2.23 3.13 48.22
CA PRO A 174 2.16 3.36 49.61
C PRO A 174 3.34 2.64 50.28
N ALA A 175 4.09 3.38 51.05
CA ALA A 175 4.99 2.83 52.07
C ALA A 175 4.15 2.02 53.06
N SER A 176 4.03 0.73 52.87
CA SER A 176 3.52 -0.16 53.89
C SER A 176 4.69 -0.60 54.74
N ALA A 177 4.83 0.11 55.79
CA ALA A 177 5.10 -0.24 57.17
C ALA A 177 5.47 -1.71 57.41
N ASP A 178 6.65 -1.83 57.91
CA ASP A 178 7.14 -2.87 58.81
C ASP A 178 6.22 -3.01 60.01
N PRO A 179 5.94 -4.17 60.50
CA PRO A 179 5.87 -4.35 61.94
C PRO A 179 6.69 -5.53 62.44
N LEU A 180 7.61 -5.16 63.27
CA LEU A 180 8.03 -5.88 64.45
C LEU A 180 6.90 -6.64 65.14
N SER A 181 7.12 -7.89 65.41
CA SER A 181 6.80 -8.46 66.71
C SER A 181 7.68 -9.68 66.95
N LYS A 182 8.63 -9.47 67.79
CA LYS A 182 9.27 -10.48 68.63
C LYS A 182 8.33 -10.78 69.79
N ASN A 183 8.53 -11.97 70.38
CA ASN A 183 8.15 -12.59 71.67
C ASN A 183 6.96 -13.55 71.47
N GLU A 184 7.04 -14.76 71.94
CA GLU A 184 7.68 -15.62 72.91
C GLU A 184 7.55 -17.05 72.44
#